data_4592c76fd49f1bb09f9f55d6402f0cd4
#
_entry.id   4592c76fd49f1bb09f9f55d6402f0cd4
#
_cell.length_a   1.000
_cell.length_b   1.000
_cell.length_c   1.000
_cell.angle_alpha   90.00
_cell.angle_beta   90.00
_cell.angle_gamma   90.00
#
_symmetry.space_group_name_H-M   'P 1'
#
loop_
_entity.id
_entity.type
_entity.pdbx_description
1 polymer ?
#
loop_
_entity_poly.entity_id
_entity_poly.type
_entity_poly.pdbx_seq_one_letter_code
_entity_poly.pdbx_strand_id
1 'polypeptide(L)'
;MRRHLLVTALAAAAVAMCALGAVGVCAPAAVAAATPTAPTAPITPAAPVTPVTPTTTSAADTAKTVRSAPRDGWSADEKAVIASMRLDAAAERPDDPSNAYEARVDAAAFGRALFEDARLSRNGKVSCASCHAADGQFQDGRPLGEGLATGKRRTMPVMGAAHSPFLFWDGRKDSLWSQALGPLEDAAEHGGNRVRFVRLVQAHYAQPYAQVFGPLPVFGPLPDDASPAGSEAERAAWAALPERTRDEVNRVFAHIGKAIAAYERQVSYGESRFDAYARATLEGDGRGQEALSQQEVRGLRLFLTKGQCVTCHNGPLLSDHAFHNTGVPPLDPKAPDPGRADGVQRLLRDEFNCLGRYSDARPEQCGELQFVSSDDPALLGAFRTPSLRNAAERAPYMHAGQFATLEQVVQHYARSPEAAIGHSELAQRGERRAGRQSIRLSASEVQDVAAFLVALSGPVRQPR
;
A
#
# COMPACT_ATOMS: atom_id res chain seq x y z
N MET A 1 -14.37 29.39 -56.37
CA MET A 1 -13.21 29.27 -57.26
C MET A 1 -12.29 28.23 -56.65
N ARG A 2 -12.35 26.99 -57.17
CA ARG A 2 -11.35 26.28 -58.01
C ARG A 2 -10.01 26.17 -57.34
N ARG A 3 -9.36 25.02 -57.10
CA ARG A 3 -9.29 23.64 -57.71
C ARG A 3 -8.49 22.78 -56.71
N HIS A 4 -8.87 21.57 -56.34
CA HIS A 4 -8.53 20.25 -56.92
C HIS A 4 -7.03 19.93 -57.13
N LEU A 5 -6.60 18.80 -56.48
CA LEU A 5 -6.07 17.53 -57.01
C LEU A 5 -5.38 16.78 -55.87
N LEU A 6 -5.78 15.63 -55.38
CA LEU A 6 -5.73 14.27 -55.88
C LEU A 6 -4.36 13.84 -56.43
N VAL A 7 -3.68 12.94 -55.73
CA VAL A 7 -2.97 11.80 -56.33
C VAL A 7 -3.03 10.59 -55.39
N THR A 8 -3.47 9.52 -55.97
CA THR A 8 -3.71 8.16 -55.52
C THR A 8 -2.47 7.25 -55.68
N ALA A 9 -2.35 6.27 -54.79
CA ALA A 9 -2.18 4.82 -54.96
C ALA A 9 -0.88 4.23 -55.53
N LEU A 10 -0.42 3.13 -54.92
CA LEU A 10 -0.34 1.71 -55.33
C LEU A 10 0.60 0.99 -54.35
N ALA A 11 0.25 0.04 -53.56
CA ALA A 11 -0.02 -1.38 -53.74
C ALA A 11 1.04 -2.18 -54.51
N ALA A 12 1.69 -3.13 -53.87
CA ALA A 12 1.82 -4.49 -54.38
C ALA A 12 2.56 -5.42 -53.41
N ALA A 13 1.95 -6.53 -53.19
CA ALA A 13 2.30 -7.76 -52.53
C ALA A 13 3.48 -8.51 -53.21
N ALA A 14 4.19 -9.30 -52.38
CA ALA A 14 4.86 -10.51 -52.89
C ALA A 14 4.81 -11.60 -51.81
N VAL A 15 4.05 -12.63 -52.12
CA VAL A 15 4.01 -13.94 -51.48
C VAL A 15 5.14 -14.79 -52.12
N ALA A 16 5.90 -15.51 -51.29
CA ALA A 16 6.62 -16.71 -51.76
C ALA A 16 6.64 -17.75 -50.62
N MET A 17 5.91 -18.83 -50.88
CA MET A 17 6.00 -20.13 -50.21
C MET A 17 7.35 -20.80 -50.52
N CYS A 18 7.90 -21.52 -49.53
CA CYS A 18 8.58 -22.78 -49.78
C CYS A 18 8.36 -23.71 -48.58
N ALA A 19 7.90 -24.89 -48.94
CA ALA A 19 7.54 -25.99 -48.05
C ALA A 19 8.66 -27.03 -47.98
N LEU A 20 8.51 -27.92 -46.97
CA LEU A 20 9.03 -29.28 -46.82
C LEU A 20 10.42 -29.49 -46.21
N GLY A 21 10.41 -30.18 -45.10
CA GLY A 21 11.37 -31.24 -44.84
C GLY A 21 11.73 -31.51 -43.37
N ALA A 22 11.27 -32.66 -42.94
CA ALA A 22 11.87 -33.56 -41.96
C ALA A 22 11.45 -33.46 -40.47
N VAL A 23 10.66 -34.45 -40.14
CA VAL A 23 10.33 -34.96 -38.79
C VAL A 23 11.61 -35.42 -38.06
N GLY A 24 11.85 -34.87 -36.91
CA GLY A 24 12.83 -35.34 -35.94
C GLY A 24 12.18 -35.50 -34.57
N VAL A 25 11.84 -36.73 -34.21
CA VAL A 25 11.34 -37.13 -32.91
C VAL A 25 12.54 -37.13 -31.94
N CYS A 26 12.52 -36.25 -30.93
CA CYS A 26 13.40 -36.34 -29.77
C CYS A 26 12.59 -36.77 -28.57
N ALA A 27 12.90 -37.93 -28.02
CA ALA A 27 12.35 -38.49 -26.80
C ALA A 27 12.85 -37.70 -25.54
N PRO A 28 12.06 -37.63 -24.48
CA PRO A 28 12.50 -36.94 -23.25
C PRO A 28 13.46 -37.82 -22.46
N ALA A 29 14.61 -37.25 -22.09
CA ALA A 29 15.56 -37.84 -21.17
C ALA A 29 14.96 -37.85 -19.74
N ALA A 30 14.90 -39.03 -19.13
CA ALA A 30 14.52 -39.23 -17.74
C ALA A 30 15.64 -38.68 -16.83
N VAL A 31 15.29 -37.70 -15.99
CA VAL A 31 16.13 -37.23 -14.90
C VAL A 31 15.88 -38.13 -13.72
N ALA A 32 16.89 -38.92 -13.34
CA ALA A 32 16.89 -39.75 -12.16
C ALA A 32 16.98 -38.86 -10.88
N ALA A 33 16.01 -39.02 -10.00
CA ALA A 33 16.01 -38.41 -8.67
C ALA A 33 17.04 -39.11 -7.77
N ALA A 34 18.03 -38.37 -7.34
CA ALA A 34 18.97 -38.82 -6.30
C ALA A 34 18.39 -38.47 -4.92
N THR A 35 18.13 -39.49 -4.11
CA THR A 35 17.78 -39.37 -2.70
C THR A 35 19.07 -39.10 -1.89
N PRO A 36 19.09 -38.09 -0.98
CA PRO A 36 20.22 -37.94 -0.06
C PRO A 36 20.06 -38.88 1.12
N THR A 37 21.03 -39.76 1.30
CA THR A 37 21.24 -40.56 2.50
C THR A 37 21.87 -39.71 3.62
N ALA A 38 21.19 -39.63 4.76
CA ALA A 38 21.71 -38.99 5.97
C ALA A 38 22.77 -39.88 6.65
N PRO A 39 23.83 -39.29 7.22
CA PRO A 39 24.81 -40.06 7.99
C PRO A 39 24.29 -40.36 9.40
N THR A 40 24.35 -41.63 9.77
CA THR A 40 24.10 -42.16 11.13
C THR A 40 25.31 -41.82 12.04
N ALA A 41 25.06 -41.07 13.11
CA ALA A 41 26.05 -40.85 14.17
C ALA A 41 26.01 -42.00 15.21
N PRO A 42 27.14 -42.36 15.84
CA PRO A 42 27.21 -43.49 16.77
C PRO A 42 26.63 -43.12 18.15
N ILE A 43 25.92 -44.08 18.74
CA ILE A 43 25.31 -44.02 20.08
C ILE A 43 26.39 -44.30 21.13
N THR A 44 26.63 -43.36 22.03
CA THR A 44 27.47 -43.54 23.21
C THR A 44 26.64 -44.04 24.40
N PRO A 45 27.08 -45.01 25.22
CA PRO A 45 26.25 -45.55 26.30
C PRO A 45 26.18 -44.61 27.52
N ALA A 46 25.00 -44.62 28.15
CA ALA A 46 24.64 -43.77 29.27
C ALA A 46 25.35 -44.20 30.57
N ALA A 47 25.79 -43.23 31.35
CA ALA A 47 26.33 -43.42 32.71
C ALA A 47 25.19 -43.63 33.75
N PRO A 48 25.47 -44.29 34.90
CA PRO A 48 24.45 -44.72 35.85
C PRO A 48 23.86 -43.56 36.67
N VAL A 49 22.54 -43.65 36.88
CA VAL A 49 21.73 -42.69 37.61
C VAL A 49 21.81 -42.96 39.11
N THR A 50 22.22 -41.94 39.89
CA THR A 50 22.12 -41.92 41.36
C THR A 50 20.69 -41.53 41.81
N PRO A 51 20.18 -42.11 42.91
CA PRO A 51 18.82 -41.81 43.37
C PRO A 51 18.71 -40.42 44.02
N VAL A 52 17.77 -39.61 43.53
CA VAL A 52 17.40 -38.30 44.11
C VAL A 52 16.25 -38.48 45.08
N THR A 53 16.41 -37.97 46.28
CA THR A 53 15.43 -37.87 47.35
C THR A 53 14.24 -36.98 46.95
N PRO A 54 12.99 -37.30 47.32
CA PRO A 54 11.86 -36.49 46.94
C PRO A 54 11.81 -35.17 47.71
N THR A 55 12.01 -34.08 46.97
CA THR A 55 11.74 -32.73 47.47
C THR A 55 10.25 -32.44 47.24
N THR A 56 9.58 -32.04 48.32
CA THR A 56 8.19 -31.62 48.33
C THR A 56 7.95 -30.52 47.33
N THR A 57 7.22 -30.81 46.25
CA THR A 57 6.72 -29.84 45.30
C THR A 57 5.60 -29.04 45.91
N SER A 58 5.86 -27.75 46.12
CA SER A 58 4.87 -26.71 46.29
C SER A 58 3.92 -26.76 45.10
N ALA A 59 2.63 -26.88 45.37
CA ALA A 59 1.57 -26.75 44.34
C ALA A 59 1.60 -25.34 43.79
N ALA A 60 2.33 -25.14 42.67
CA ALA A 60 2.13 -23.99 41.82
C ALA A 60 0.81 -24.16 41.09
N ASP A 61 -0.09 -23.31 41.46
CA ASP A 61 -1.45 -23.13 40.97
C ASP A 61 -1.43 -22.95 39.43
N THR A 62 -1.63 -24.04 38.71
CA THR A 62 -2.03 -23.98 37.30
C THR A 62 -3.50 -23.64 37.30
N ALA A 63 -3.80 -22.35 37.41
CA ALA A 63 -5.12 -21.84 37.09
C ALA A 63 -5.40 -22.20 35.61
N LYS A 64 -5.98 -23.37 35.36
CA LYS A 64 -6.70 -23.66 34.13
C LYS A 64 -7.80 -22.63 34.02
N THR A 65 -7.56 -21.60 33.18
CA THR A 65 -8.61 -20.66 32.78
C THR A 65 -9.74 -21.51 32.22
N VAL A 66 -10.82 -21.65 32.98
CA VAL A 66 -12.03 -22.36 32.52
C VAL A 66 -12.57 -21.57 31.36
N ARG A 67 -12.30 -22.02 30.14
CA ARG A 67 -12.85 -21.41 28.92
C ARG A 67 -14.36 -21.58 28.98
N SER A 68 -15.10 -20.49 28.89
CA SER A 68 -16.56 -20.51 28.76
C SER A 68 -16.93 -21.04 27.37
N ALA A 69 -18.12 -21.67 27.28
CA ALA A 69 -18.63 -22.13 25.98
C ALA A 69 -18.71 -20.99 24.97
N PRO A 70 -18.45 -21.22 23.68
CA PRO A 70 -18.54 -20.19 22.65
C PRO A 70 -19.90 -19.47 22.68
N ARG A 71 -19.88 -18.13 22.68
CA ARG A 71 -21.10 -17.30 22.70
C ARG A 71 -21.75 -17.20 21.34
N ASP A 72 -20.93 -17.06 20.29
CA ASP A 72 -21.38 -16.79 18.92
C ASP A 72 -21.12 -18.02 18.05
N GLY A 73 -22.17 -18.48 17.36
CA GLY A 73 -22.11 -19.68 16.48
C GLY A 73 -21.52 -19.31 15.11
N TRP A 74 -20.21 -19.51 14.93
CA TRP A 74 -19.52 -19.37 13.65
C TRP A 74 -19.25 -20.74 13.02
N SER A 75 -19.53 -20.91 11.72
CA SER A 75 -19.13 -22.08 10.94
C SER A 75 -17.60 -22.19 10.83
N ALA A 76 -17.10 -23.32 10.37
CA ALA A 76 -15.67 -23.51 10.14
C ALA A 76 -15.13 -22.52 9.08
N ASP A 77 -15.89 -22.29 8.00
CA ASP A 77 -15.50 -21.38 6.91
C ASP A 77 -15.49 -19.93 7.39
N GLU A 78 -16.50 -19.48 8.14
CA GLU A 78 -16.52 -18.15 8.74
C GLU A 78 -15.34 -17.94 9.69
N LYS A 79 -14.99 -18.93 10.50
CA LYS A 79 -13.81 -18.90 11.37
C LYS A 79 -12.51 -18.79 10.60
N ALA A 80 -12.37 -19.48 9.46
CA ALA A 80 -11.20 -19.39 8.61
C ALA A 80 -11.04 -17.97 8.05
N VAL A 81 -12.14 -17.33 7.60
CA VAL A 81 -12.12 -15.95 7.13
C VAL A 81 -11.79 -14.97 8.27
N ILE A 82 -12.42 -15.12 9.45
CA ILE A 82 -12.12 -14.31 10.65
C ILE A 82 -10.64 -14.44 11.03
N ALA A 83 -10.07 -15.66 10.96
CA ALA A 83 -8.66 -15.91 11.24
C ALA A 83 -7.75 -15.14 10.29
N SER A 84 -8.04 -15.14 8.99
CA SER A 84 -7.26 -14.45 7.96
C SER A 84 -7.27 -12.93 8.09
N MET A 85 -8.31 -12.38 8.73
CA MET A 85 -8.48 -10.94 8.94
C MET A 85 -7.75 -10.40 10.19
N ARG A 86 -7.16 -11.25 11.03
CA ARG A 86 -6.46 -10.82 12.23
C ARG A 86 -5.15 -10.11 11.90
N LEU A 87 -4.81 -9.10 12.68
CA LEU A 87 -3.58 -8.33 12.47
C LEU A 87 -2.31 -9.16 12.71
N ASP A 88 -2.33 -10.10 13.67
CA ASP A 88 -1.22 -11.02 13.95
C ASP A 88 -1.07 -12.13 12.89
N ALA A 89 -2.09 -12.32 12.03
CA ALA A 89 -1.97 -13.15 10.83
C ALA A 89 -1.22 -12.41 9.71
N ALA A 90 -0.93 -11.09 9.88
CA ALA A 90 -0.07 -10.39 8.96
C ALA A 90 1.30 -11.05 8.98
N ALA A 91 1.70 -11.58 7.84
CA ALA A 91 3.09 -11.93 7.59
C ALA A 91 3.98 -10.71 7.93
N GLU A 92 5.26 -10.97 8.17
CA GLU A 92 6.26 -9.90 8.20
C GLU A 92 6.03 -8.97 7.01
N ARG A 93 6.25 -7.68 7.25
CA ARG A 93 6.14 -6.68 6.19
C ARG A 93 6.97 -7.14 4.99
N PRO A 94 6.42 -7.16 3.77
CA PRO A 94 7.17 -7.60 2.61
C PRO A 94 8.42 -6.73 2.45
N ASP A 95 9.53 -7.35 2.07
CA ASP A 95 10.75 -6.62 1.77
C ASP A 95 10.55 -5.79 0.49
N ASP A 96 11.12 -4.60 0.49
CA ASP A 96 11.21 -3.77 -0.71
C ASP A 96 12.61 -3.91 -1.32
N PRO A 97 12.80 -4.75 -2.34
CA PRO A 97 14.12 -4.95 -2.95
C PRO A 97 14.66 -3.68 -3.61
N SER A 98 13.80 -2.70 -3.87
CA SER A 98 14.18 -1.42 -4.47
C SER A 98 14.81 -0.43 -3.46
N ASN A 99 14.79 -0.78 -2.15
CA ASN A 99 15.39 0.01 -1.06
C ASN A 99 16.27 -0.85 -0.15
N ALA A 100 17.55 -0.97 -0.43
CA ALA A 100 18.50 -1.73 0.38
C ALA A 100 18.70 -1.18 1.82
N TYR A 101 18.14 -0.04 2.14
CA TYR A 101 18.29 0.65 3.44
C TYR A 101 17.05 0.54 4.33
N GLU A 102 15.98 -0.09 3.87
CA GLU A 102 14.67 -0.05 4.53
C GLU A 102 14.64 -0.64 5.96
N ALA A 103 15.50 -1.63 6.25
CA ALA A 103 15.57 -2.26 7.57
C ALA A 103 16.60 -1.60 8.51
N ARG A 104 17.36 -0.61 8.05
CA ARG A 104 18.43 0.03 8.82
C ARG A 104 17.86 1.06 9.82
N VAL A 105 18.29 0.93 11.08
CA VAL A 105 17.86 1.83 12.16
C VAL A 105 18.34 3.26 11.96
N ASP A 106 19.58 3.44 11.48
CA ASP A 106 20.14 4.76 11.18
C ASP A 106 19.45 5.43 9.99
N ALA A 107 19.06 4.66 8.96
CA ALA A 107 18.23 5.17 7.85
C ALA A 107 16.85 5.65 8.35
N ALA A 108 16.21 4.87 9.21
CA ALA A 108 14.93 5.23 9.79
C ALA A 108 15.01 6.48 10.68
N ALA A 109 16.08 6.62 11.49
CA ALA A 109 16.30 7.81 12.30
C ALA A 109 16.52 9.07 11.43
N PHE A 110 17.31 8.94 10.37
CA PHE A 110 17.50 10.02 9.40
C PHE A 110 16.18 10.34 8.66
N GLY A 111 15.44 9.31 8.24
CA GLY A 111 14.14 9.46 7.58
C GLY A 111 13.10 10.16 8.45
N ARG A 112 13.06 9.85 9.77
CA ARG A 112 12.20 10.55 10.73
C ARG A 112 12.55 12.04 10.80
N ALA A 113 13.84 12.38 10.89
CA ALA A 113 14.28 13.78 10.92
C ALA A 113 13.85 14.54 9.64
N LEU A 114 13.92 13.88 8.47
CA LEU A 114 13.44 14.47 7.21
C LEU A 114 11.91 14.57 7.16
N PHE A 115 11.18 13.56 7.66
CA PHE A 115 9.73 13.55 7.70
C PHE A 115 9.13 14.69 8.53
N GLU A 116 9.84 15.10 9.58
CA GLU A 116 9.47 16.19 10.49
C GLU A 116 9.99 17.57 10.03
N ASP A 117 10.87 17.63 9.02
CA ASP A 117 11.56 18.88 8.62
C ASP A 117 10.75 19.72 7.64
N ALA A 118 10.18 20.81 8.12
CA ALA A 118 9.44 21.76 7.28
C ALA A 118 10.30 22.51 6.23
N ARG A 119 11.65 22.54 6.39
CA ARG A 119 12.55 23.15 5.41
C ARG A 119 12.58 22.45 4.06
N LEU A 120 12.04 21.22 3.99
CA LEU A 120 11.80 20.52 2.73
C LEU A 120 10.71 21.16 1.87
N SER A 121 9.88 22.05 2.42
CA SER A 121 8.92 22.82 1.62
C SER A 121 9.47 24.15 1.15
N ARG A 122 8.92 24.66 0.05
CA ARG A 122 9.32 25.94 -0.56
C ARG A 122 9.21 27.11 0.42
N ASN A 123 8.17 27.12 1.26
CA ASN A 123 7.93 28.17 2.24
C ASN A 123 8.53 27.90 3.64
N GLY A 124 9.17 26.74 3.84
CA GLY A 124 9.73 26.33 5.11
C GLY A 124 8.71 26.04 6.23
N LYS A 125 7.43 25.78 5.89
CA LYS A 125 6.33 25.61 6.85
C LYS A 125 5.59 24.28 6.77
N VAL A 126 5.79 23.51 5.70
CA VAL A 126 5.12 22.23 5.47
C VAL A 126 6.12 21.10 5.56
N SER A 127 5.87 20.12 6.42
CA SER A 127 6.60 18.85 6.50
C SER A 127 5.65 17.69 6.21
N CYS A 128 6.17 16.48 6.04
CA CYS A 128 5.30 15.29 5.94
C CYS A 128 4.42 15.16 7.19
N ALA A 129 4.97 15.44 8.38
CA ALA A 129 4.23 15.44 9.66
C ALA A 129 3.11 16.50 9.71
N SER A 130 3.11 17.54 8.87
CA SER A 130 2.01 18.52 8.82
C SER A 130 0.69 17.91 8.34
N CYS A 131 0.77 16.94 7.42
CA CYS A 131 -0.40 16.22 6.89
C CYS A 131 -0.52 14.80 7.48
N HIS A 132 0.59 14.24 7.98
CA HIS A 132 0.66 12.91 8.57
C HIS A 132 1.06 12.97 10.05
N ALA A 133 0.28 13.74 10.85
CA ALA A 133 0.53 13.89 12.28
C ALA A 133 0.31 12.59 13.06
N ALA A 134 1.24 12.25 13.93
CA ALA A 134 1.21 10.99 14.68
C ALA A 134 -0.01 10.88 15.62
N ASP A 135 -0.44 11.98 16.20
CA ASP A 135 -1.64 12.10 17.05
C ASP A 135 -2.95 12.12 16.24
N GLY A 136 -2.86 12.41 14.91
CA GLY A 136 -3.96 12.39 13.96
C GLY A 136 -4.07 11.09 13.15
N GLN A 137 -3.60 9.95 13.65
CA GLN A 137 -3.60 8.68 12.89
C GLN A 137 -2.76 8.75 11.61
N PHE A 138 -1.68 9.54 11.61
CA PHE A 138 -0.84 9.81 10.44
C PHE A 138 -1.61 10.28 9.21
N GLN A 139 -2.61 11.14 9.42
CA GLN A 139 -3.41 11.81 8.39
C GLN A 139 -3.94 13.15 8.93
N ASP A 140 -4.49 14.01 8.07
CA ASP A 140 -4.89 15.39 8.42
C ASP A 140 -6.37 15.57 8.78
N GLY A 141 -7.21 14.52 8.66
CA GLY A 141 -8.65 14.60 8.95
C GLY A 141 -9.46 15.48 7.99
N ARG A 142 -8.87 15.94 6.89
CA ARG A 142 -9.50 16.86 5.93
C ARG A 142 -10.09 16.12 4.74
N PRO A 143 -11.11 16.68 4.06
CA PRO A 143 -11.65 16.08 2.82
C PRO A 143 -10.62 16.09 1.69
N LEU A 144 -9.78 17.11 1.61
CA LEU A 144 -8.67 17.24 0.67
C LEU A 144 -7.40 17.61 1.44
N GLY A 145 -6.26 17.05 1.05
CA GLY A 145 -4.97 17.39 1.65
C GLY A 145 -4.62 18.87 1.44
N GLU A 146 -4.02 19.50 2.42
CA GLU A 146 -3.64 20.90 2.40
C GLU A 146 -2.15 21.08 2.73
N GLY A 147 -1.37 21.43 1.69
CA GLY A 147 0.04 21.79 1.79
C GLY A 147 0.25 23.28 1.52
N LEU A 148 0.99 23.63 0.46
CA LEU A 148 1.08 25.00 -0.06
C LEU A 148 -0.23 25.45 -0.73
N ALA A 149 -1.00 24.50 -1.22
CA ALA A 149 -2.33 24.69 -1.76
C ALA A 149 -3.18 23.44 -1.45
N THR A 150 -4.48 23.53 -1.75
CA THR A 150 -5.39 22.40 -1.59
C THR A 150 -5.16 21.37 -2.71
N GLY A 151 -4.92 20.12 -2.33
CA GLY A 151 -4.79 19.00 -3.23
C GLY A 151 -6.12 18.55 -3.85
N LYS A 152 -6.06 17.54 -4.72
CA LYS A 152 -7.25 16.98 -5.38
C LYS A 152 -7.87 15.80 -4.62
N ARG A 153 -7.14 15.21 -3.72
CA ARG A 153 -7.52 13.99 -3.01
C ARG A 153 -7.16 14.10 -1.53
N ARG A 154 -7.76 13.25 -0.78
CA ARG A 154 -7.56 13.14 0.65
C ARG A 154 -6.19 12.56 1.00
N THR A 155 -5.58 13.04 2.07
CA THR A 155 -4.38 12.46 2.67
C THR A 155 -4.66 11.02 3.13
N MET A 156 -3.84 10.07 2.66
CA MET A 156 -3.90 8.67 3.11
C MET A 156 -3.03 8.46 4.36
N PRO A 157 -3.41 7.56 5.28
CA PRO A 157 -2.57 7.27 6.43
C PRO A 157 -1.27 6.56 6.01
N VAL A 158 -0.18 6.86 6.71
CA VAL A 158 1.11 6.16 6.56
C VAL A 158 1.06 4.75 7.13
N MET A 159 0.21 4.54 8.15
CA MET A 159 0.09 3.24 8.83
C MET A 159 -0.18 2.10 7.85
N GLY A 160 0.65 1.06 7.92
CA GLY A 160 0.51 -0.13 7.11
C GLY A 160 0.81 0.07 5.61
N ALA A 161 1.28 1.25 5.19
CA ALA A 161 1.60 1.53 3.80
C ALA A 161 2.66 0.59 3.21
N ALA A 162 3.58 0.07 4.04
CA ALA A 162 4.60 -0.91 3.65
C ALA A 162 4.05 -2.25 3.12
N HIS A 163 2.78 -2.55 3.35
CA HIS A 163 2.14 -3.77 2.83
C HIS A 163 1.48 -3.57 1.46
N SER A 164 1.49 -2.35 0.93
CA SER A 164 0.79 -2.01 -0.30
C SER A 164 1.74 -2.04 -1.49
N PRO A 165 1.49 -2.85 -2.53
CA PRO A 165 2.36 -2.91 -3.72
C PRO A 165 2.31 -1.61 -4.54
N PHE A 166 1.22 -0.86 -4.42
CA PHE A 166 1.07 0.45 -5.04
C PHE A 166 0.56 1.47 -4.04
N LEU A 167 1.02 2.71 -4.14
CA LEU A 167 0.79 3.79 -3.20
C LEU A 167 0.05 4.97 -3.84
N PHE A 168 -0.53 5.83 -2.99
CA PHE A 168 -1.58 6.79 -3.32
C PHE A 168 -2.92 6.13 -3.69
N TRP A 169 -3.98 6.94 -3.83
CA TRP A 169 -5.30 6.47 -4.21
C TRP A 169 -5.35 5.84 -5.61
N ASP A 170 -4.52 6.34 -6.51
CA ASP A 170 -4.41 5.92 -7.92
C ASP A 170 -3.26 4.94 -8.20
N GLY A 171 -2.47 4.60 -7.18
CA GLY A 171 -1.36 3.67 -7.32
C GLY A 171 -0.23 4.15 -8.24
N ARG A 172 -0.01 5.46 -8.32
CA ARG A 172 1.02 6.06 -9.19
C ARG A 172 2.45 5.86 -8.73
N LYS A 173 2.66 5.12 -7.63
CA LYS A 173 3.97 4.77 -7.08
C LYS A 173 3.98 3.31 -6.62
N ASP A 174 5.10 2.63 -6.74
CA ASP A 174 5.29 1.19 -6.49
C ASP A 174 6.15 0.86 -5.26
N SER A 175 6.60 1.87 -4.54
CA SER A 175 7.41 1.70 -3.33
C SER A 175 7.25 2.90 -2.40
N LEU A 176 7.47 2.69 -1.08
CA LEU A 176 7.42 3.79 -0.11
C LEU A 176 8.41 4.91 -0.45
N TRP A 177 9.64 4.56 -0.89
CA TRP A 177 10.65 5.56 -1.19
C TRP A 177 10.30 6.40 -2.42
N SER A 178 9.77 5.77 -3.46
CA SER A 178 9.27 6.49 -4.63
C SER A 178 8.06 7.37 -4.27
N GLN A 179 7.18 6.86 -3.39
CA GLN A 179 6.02 7.62 -2.91
C GLN A 179 6.45 8.90 -2.16
N ALA A 180 7.42 8.79 -1.24
CA ALA A 180 7.88 9.92 -0.44
C ALA A 180 8.44 11.07 -1.28
N LEU A 181 8.98 10.80 -2.49
CA LEU A 181 9.50 11.81 -3.41
C LEU A 181 8.41 12.64 -4.07
N GLY A 182 7.21 12.05 -4.27
CA GLY A 182 6.11 12.73 -4.96
C GLY A 182 5.70 14.05 -4.31
N PRO A 183 5.29 14.04 -3.02
CA PRO A 183 4.91 15.23 -2.27
C PRO A 183 5.99 16.32 -2.22
N LEU A 184 7.27 15.93 -2.19
CA LEU A 184 8.39 16.88 -2.11
C LEU A 184 8.46 17.82 -3.33
N GLU A 185 8.15 17.33 -4.53
CA GLU A 185 8.14 18.13 -5.77
C GLU A 185 6.74 18.65 -6.14
N ASP A 186 5.66 18.12 -5.54
CA ASP A 186 4.28 18.56 -5.86
C ASP A 186 4.06 20.02 -5.43
N ALA A 187 3.63 20.86 -6.37
CA ALA A 187 3.45 22.30 -6.15
C ALA A 187 2.35 22.63 -5.13
N ALA A 188 1.36 21.76 -4.94
CA ALA A 188 0.31 21.94 -3.95
C ALA A 188 0.74 21.43 -2.55
N GLU A 189 1.73 20.53 -2.47
CA GLU A 189 2.18 19.94 -1.21
C GLU A 189 3.43 20.66 -0.68
N HIS A 190 4.65 20.24 -1.01
CA HIS A 190 5.89 20.90 -0.55
C HIS A 190 6.44 21.92 -1.54
N GLY A 191 6.22 21.73 -2.85
CA GLY A 191 6.67 22.64 -3.92
C GLY A 191 8.19 22.84 -3.94
N GLY A 192 8.95 21.87 -3.43
CA GLY A 192 10.40 21.95 -3.39
C GLY A 192 11.06 21.60 -4.73
N ASN A 193 12.38 21.57 -4.75
CA ASN A 193 13.15 21.17 -5.91
C ASN A 193 14.41 20.37 -5.54
N ARG A 194 14.91 19.56 -6.45
CA ARG A 194 15.98 18.57 -6.19
C ARG A 194 17.29 19.19 -5.75
N VAL A 195 17.72 20.31 -6.37
CA VAL A 195 18.96 20.97 -5.98
C VAL A 195 18.85 21.58 -4.58
N ARG A 196 17.71 22.15 -4.24
CA ARG A 196 17.45 22.69 -2.91
C ARG A 196 17.53 21.61 -1.83
N PHE A 197 17.00 20.40 -2.12
CA PHE A 197 17.12 19.27 -1.20
C PHE A 197 18.56 18.83 -0.99
N VAL A 198 19.37 18.77 -2.05
CA VAL A 198 20.81 18.48 -1.94
C VAL A 198 21.50 19.49 -1.04
N ARG A 199 21.25 20.79 -1.24
CA ARG A 199 21.82 21.87 -0.41
C ARG A 199 21.39 21.75 1.05
N LEU A 200 20.13 21.40 1.32
CA LEU A 200 19.62 21.18 2.67
C LEU A 200 20.35 20.00 3.34
N VAL A 201 20.54 18.89 2.61
CA VAL A 201 21.29 17.73 3.12
C VAL A 201 22.74 18.10 3.40
N GLN A 202 23.41 18.82 2.51
CA GLN A 202 24.78 19.29 2.70
C GLN A 202 24.92 20.18 3.95
N ALA A 203 23.98 21.09 4.16
CA ALA A 203 24.06 22.06 5.24
C ALA A 203 23.68 21.48 6.62
N HIS A 204 22.75 20.55 6.67
CA HIS A 204 22.13 20.12 7.94
C HIS A 204 22.19 18.64 8.22
N TYR A 205 22.42 17.80 7.21
CA TYR A 205 22.33 16.35 7.31
C TYR A 205 23.53 15.59 6.72
N ALA A 206 24.66 16.26 6.49
CA ALA A 206 25.83 15.64 5.87
C ALA A 206 26.33 14.41 6.65
N GLN A 207 26.34 14.46 7.99
CA GLN A 207 26.78 13.36 8.83
C GLN A 207 25.75 12.19 8.85
N PRO A 208 24.46 12.39 9.16
CA PRO A 208 23.46 11.32 9.07
C PRO A 208 23.40 10.69 7.68
N TYR A 209 23.46 11.49 6.63
CA TYR A 209 23.50 10.99 5.27
C TYR A 209 24.71 10.08 5.02
N ALA A 210 25.93 10.53 5.43
CA ALA A 210 27.15 9.77 5.22
C ALA A 210 27.17 8.44 6.01
N GLN A 211 26.54 8.39 7.17
CA GLN A 211 26.41 7.15 7.96
C GLN A 211 25.57 6.09 7.22
N VAL A 212 24.52 6.49 6.52
CA VAL A 212 23.62 5.60 5.83
C VAL A 212 24.10 5.25 4.42
N PHE A 213 24.45 6.27 3.63
CA PHE A 213 24.65 6.16 2.18
C PHE A 213 26.10 6.32 1.74
N GLY A 214 27.02 6.58 2.67
CA GLY A 214 28.39 6.98 2.34
C GLY A 214 28.51 8.49 2.09
N PRO A 215 29.72 8.99 1.76
CA PRO A 215 29.98 10.41 1.62
C PRO A 215 29.09 11.04 0.53
N LEU A 216 28.63 12.26 0.80
CA LEU A 216 27.91 13.05 -0.21
C LEU A 216 28.79 13.27 -1.45
N PRO A 217 28.22 13.25 -2.66
CA PRO A 217 28.93 13.65 -3.87
C PRO A 217 29.52 15.08 -3.73
N VAL A 218 30.68 15.29 -4.34
CA VAL A 218 31.28 16.62 -4.43
C VAL A 218 30.67 17.33 -5.64
N PHE A 219 29.82 18.30 -5.39
CA PHE A 219 29.20 19.10 -6.43
C PHE A 219 30.07 20.33 -6.75
N GLY A 220 30.17 20.67 -8.04
CA GLY A 220 30.56 21.99 -8.46
C GLY A 220 29.51 23.05 -8.10
N PRO A 221 29.59 24.27 -8.61
CA PRO A 221 28.59 25.30 -8.37
C PRO A 221 27.20 24.82 -8.83
N LEU A 222 26.25 24.75 -7.88
CA LEU A 222 24.86 24.46 -8.14
C LEU A 222 24.04 25.76 -8.15
N PRO A 223 23.01 25.87 -9.02
CA PRO A 223 22.07 26.99 -8.93
C PRO A 223 21.28 26.93 -7.61
N ASP A 224 20.61 28.01 -7.26
CA ASP A 224 19.82 28.04 -6.03
C ASP A 224 18.60 27.11 -6.14
N ASP A 225 17.96 27.11 -7.30
CA ASP A 225 16.77 26.32 -7.60
C ASP A 225 16.91 25.66 -8.97
N ALA A 226 16.79 24.32 -9.00
CA ALA A 226 16.67 23.55 -10.25
C ALA A 226 15.99 22.19 -10.02
N SER A 227 15.04 21.88 -10.87
CA SER A 227 14.34 20.59 -10.87
C SER A 227 13.64 20.34 -12.21
N PRO A 228 13.49 19.11 -12.66
CA PRO A 228 12.71 18.79 -13.86
C PRO A 228 11.21 19.02 -13.68
N ALA A 229 10.71 19.02 -12.44
CA ALA A 229 9.29 19.19 -12.09
C ALA A 229 8.90 20.62 -11.68
N GLY A 230 9.84 21.53 -11.61
CA GLY A 230 9.62 22.91 -11.13
C GLY A 230 9.02 23.87 -12.16
N SER A 231 9.14 25.17 -11.87
CA SER A 231 8.81 26.26 -12.78
C SER A 231 9.63 26.20 -14.09
N GLU A 232 9.28 27.01 -15.08
CA GLU A 232 10.05 27.08 -16.33
C GLU A 232 11.52 27.45 -16.08
N ALA A 233 11.78 28.39 -15.18
CA ALA A 233 13.13 28.77 -14.81
C ALA A 233 13.90 27.63 -14.12
N GLU A 234 13.26 26.89 -13.21
CA GLU A 234 13.86 25.74 -12.53
C GLU A 234 14.15 24.60 -13.52
N ARG A 235 13.26 24.35 -14.49
CA ARG A 235 13.48 23.37 -15.56
C ARG A 235 14.61 23.76 -16.49
N ALA A 236 14.71 25.04 -16.86
CA ALA A 236 15.80 25.55 -17.68
C ALA A 236 17.15 25.45 -16.94
N ALA A 237 17.20 25.82 -15.67
CA ALA A 237 18.39 25.67 -14.82
C ALA A 237 18.79 24.18 -14.68
N TRP A 238 17.81 23.28 -14.51
CA TRP A 238 18.04 21.83 -14.48
C TRP A 238 18.62 21.29 -15.79
N ALA A 239 18.06 21.70 -16.92
CA ALA A 239 18.52 21.27 -18.23
C ALA A 239 19.95 21.76 -18.55
N ALA A 240 20.36 22.90 -17.99
CA ALA A 240 21.71 23.45 -18.15
C ALA A 240 22.77 22.71 -17.29
N LEU A 241 22.39 21.92 -16.29
CA LEU A 241 23.33 21.14 -15.50
C LEU A 241 23.94 19.99 -16.34
N PRO A 242 25.25 19.69 -16.14
CA PRO A 242 25.86 18.49 -16.69
C PRO A 242 25.08 17.23 -16.31
N GLU A 243 25.00 16.25 -17.21
CA GLU A 243 24.28 14.99 -16.97
C GLU A 243 24.74 14.29 -15.67
N ARG A 244 26.05 14.20 -15.46
CA ARG A 244 26.62 13.63 -14.25
C ARG A 244 26.12 14.35 -12.98
N THR A 245 26.06 15.67 -13.01
CA THR A 245 25.57 16.46 -11.87
C THR A 245 24.08 16.18 -11.61
N ARG A 246 23.26 16.09 -12.67
CA ARG A 246 21.84 15.73 -12.54
C ARG A 246 21.67 14.33 -11.95
N ASP A 247 22.49 13.37 -12.39
CA ASP A 247 22.46 12.01 -11.85
C ASP A 247 22.82 11.96 -10.36
N GLU A 248 23.87 12.66 -9.96
CA GLU A 248 24.29 12.75 -8.55
C GLU A 248 23.21 13.44 -7.70
N VAL A 249 22.58 14.50 -8.17
CA VAL A 249 21.45 15.18 -7.50
C VAL A 249 20.25 14.23 -7.36
N ASN A 250 19.89 13.53 -8.42
CA ASN A 250 18.81 12.54 -8.41
C ASN A 250 19.09 11.40 -7.42
N ARG A 251 20.34 10.94 -7.33
CA ARG A 251 20.74 9.91 -6.37
C ARG A 251 20.56 10.38 -4.93
N VAL A 252 20.98 11.61 -4.60
CA VAL A 252 20.74 12.18 -3.25
C VAL A 252 19.24 12.31 -2.99
N PHE A 253 18.46 12.74 -3.98
CA PHE A 253 17.01 12.82 -3.88
C PHE A 253 16.36 11.45 -3.63
N ALA A 254 16.77 10.41 -4.37
CA ALA A 254 16.32 9.03 -4.12
C ALA A 254 16.67 8.55 -2.70
N HIS A 255 17.88 8.87 -2.21
CA HIS A 255 18.31 8.54 -0.85
C HIS A 255 17.43 9.21 0.22
N ILE A 256 16.97 10.45 0.00
CA ILE A 256 15.98 11.12 0.88
C ILE A 256 14.71 10.27 0.96
N GLY A 257 14.16 9.86 -0.17
CA GLY A 257 12.98 8.98 -0.21
C GLY A 257 13.21 7.65 0.49
N LYS A 258 14.36 7.00 0.24
CA LYS A 258 14.73 5.72 0.87
C LYS A 258 14.86 5.82 2.39
N ALA A 259 15.40 6.93 2.91
CA ALA A 259 15.45 7.16 4.35
C ALA A 259 14.06 7.39 4.95
N ILE A 260 13.21 8.22 4.32
CA ILE A 260 11.83 8.46 4.77
C ILE A 260 11.06 7.14 4.78
N ALA A 261 11.17 6.33 3.74
CA ALA A 261 10.54 5.00 3.65
C ALA A 261 10.96 4.07 4.79
N ALA A 262 12.24 4.06 5.18
CA ALA A 262 12.73 3.28 6.31
C ALA A 262 12.06 3.67 7.65
N TYR A 263 11.71 4.95 7.83
CA TYR A 263 10.91 5.41 8.97
C TYR A 263 9.43 4.99 8.83
N GLU A 264 8.79 5.29 7.70
CA GLU A 264 7.38 5.02 7.46
C GLU A 264 7.04 3.54 7.58
N ARG A 265 7.95 2.65 7.16
CA ARG A 265 7.83 1.20 7.30
C ARG A 265 7.59 0.77 8.75
N GLN A 266 8.05 1.53 9.74
CA GLN A 266 7.90 1.21 11.16
C GLN A 266 6.55 1.63 11.73
N VAL A 267 5.78 2.46 11.00
CA VAL A 267 4.46 2.94 11.44
C VAL A 267 3.40 1.92 11.07
N SER A 268 2.71 1.36 12.08
CA SER A 268 1.76 0.27 11.87
C SER A 268 0.56 0.35 12.81
N TYR A 269 -0.43 -0.51 12.54
CA TYR A 269 -1.60 -0.68 13.39
C TYR A 269 -1.27 -1.53 14.61
N GLY A 270 -1.88 -1.23 15.76
CA GLY A 270 -1.97 -2.11 16.91
C GLY A 270 -3.24 -2.96 16.86
N GLU A 271 -3.31 -3.96 17.76
CA GLU A 271 -4.47 -4.83 17.88
C GLU A 271 -5.74 -4.05 18.25
N SER A 272 -6.82 -4.34 17.55
CA SER A 272 -8.16 -3.80 17.80
C SER A 272 -8.99 -4.75 18.67
N ARG A 273 -10.21 -4.30 19.08
CA ARG A 273 -11.18 -5.17 19.75
C ARG A 273 -11.60 -6.36 18.88
N PHE A 274 -11.65 -6.16 17.55
CA PHE A 274 -11.89 -7.25 16.60
C PHE A 274 -10.79 -8.32 16.67
N ASP A 275 -9.51 -7.96 16.78
CA ASP A 275 -8.41 -8.94 16.85
C ASP A 275 -8.51 -9.79 18.14
N ALA A 276 -8.85 -9.16 19.27
CA ALA A 276 -9.10 -9.87 20.51
C ALA A 276 -10.31 -10.82 20.41
N TYR A 277 -11.41 -10.37 19.80
CA TYR A 277 -12.58 -11.17 19.54
C TYR A 277 -12.29 -12.37 18.62
N ALA A 278 -11.57 -12.13 17.54
CA ALA A 278 -11.20 -13.16 16.58
C ALA A 278 -10.35 -14.26 17.23
N ARG A 279 -9.37 -13.86 18.06
CA ARG A 279 -8.56 -14.81 18.84
C ARG A 279 -9.43 -15.66 19.76
N ALA A 280 -10.29 -15.06 20.55
CA ALA A 280 -11.22 -15.75 21.42
C ALA A 280 -12.17 -16.71 20.67
N THR A 281 -12.65 -16.29 19.50
CA THR A 281 -13.49 -17.11 18.63
C THR A 281 -12.77 -18.38 18.15
N LEU A 282 -11.51 -18.26 17.76
CA LEU A 282 -10.71 -19.40 17.31
C LEU A 282 -10.33 -20.34 18.46
N GLU A 283 -10.14 -19.80 19.64
CA GLU A 283 -9.85 -20.56 20.86
C GLU A 283 -11.09 -21.16 21.52
N GLY A 284 -12.30 -20.82 21.07
CA GLY A 284 -13.57 -21.26 21.66
C GLY A 284 -13.84 -20.63 23.03
N ASP A 285 -13.29 -19.44 23.31
CA ASP A 285 -13.49 -18.71 24.56
C ASP A 285 -14.68 -17.75 24.46
N GLY A 286 -15.84 -18.17 24.96
CA GLY A 286 -17.07 -17.36 24.96
C GLY A 286 -16.96 -16.06 25.74
N ARG A 287 -16.15 -16.01 26.80
CA ARG A 287 -15.92 -14.79 27.59
C ARG A 287 -15.06 -13.81 26.80
N GLY A 288 -14.01 -14.26 26.14
CA GLY A 288 -13.18 -13.41 25.28
C GLY A 288 -13.97 -12.86 24.08
N GLN A 289 -15.03 -13.54 23.63
CA GLN A 289 -15.95 -13.03 22.61
C GLN A 289 -16.78 -11.81 23.05
N GLU A 290 -16.79 -11.46 24.35
CA GLU A 290 -17.39 -10.21 24.83
C GLU A 290 -16.62 -8.95 24.40
N ALA A 291 -15.42 -9.09 23.81
CA ALA A 291 -14.68 -7.98 23.19
C ALA A 291 -15.49 -7.26 22.08
N LEU A 292 -16.45 -7.94 21.45
CA LEU A 292 -17.45 -7.33 20.57
C LEU A 292 -18.86 -7.41 21.21
N SER A 293 -19.63 -6.33 21.05
CA SER A 293 -21.05 -6.31 21.35
C SER A 293 -21.82 -7.18 20.34
N GLN A 294 -23.06 -7.57 20.67
CA GLN A 294 -23.92 -8.33 19.76
C GLN A 294 -24.23 -7.56 18.46
N GLN A 295 -24.29 -6.23 18.52
CA GLN A 295 -24.44 -5.38 17.34
C GLN A 295 -23.22 -5.50 16.41
N GLU A 296 -22.03 -5.40 16.96
CA GLU A 296 -20.78 -5.53 16.19
C GLU A 296 -20.61 -6.93 15.60
N VAL A 297 -21.04 -7.98 16.31
CA VAL A 297 -21.05 -9.36 15.82
C VAL A 297 -22.05 -9.52 14.64
N ARG A 298 -23.25 -8.92 14.73
CA ARG A 298 -24.17 -8.90 13.57
C ARG A 298 -23.56 -8.16 12.40
N GLY A 299 -22.89 -7.03 12.65
CA GLY A 299 -22.18 -6.26 11.64
C GLY A 299 -21.06 -7.07 10.96
N LEU A 300 -20.25 -7.79 11.74
CA LEU A 300 -19.24 -8.71 11.22
C LEU A 300 -19.89 -9.79 10.33
N ARG A 301 -20.97 -10.40 10.76
CA ARG A 301 -21.68 -11.42 9.96
C ARG A 301 -22.18 -10.85 8.63
N LEU A 302 -22.76 -9.66 8.66
CA LEU A 302 -23.18 -8.94 7.44
C LEU A 302 -21.99 -8.62 6.53
N PHE A 303 -20.87 -8.18 7.09
CA PHE A 303 -19.62 -7.88 6.38
C PHE A 303 -19.10 -9.11 5.63
N LEU A 304 -19.13 -10.28 6.25
CA LEU A 304 -18.69 -11.55 5.65
C LEU A 304 -19.66 -12.12 4.62
N THR A 305 -20.97 -11.81 4.73
CA THR A 305 -22.03 -12.47 3.95
C THR A 305 -22.79 -11.49 3.05
N LYS A 306 -23.96 -11.03 3.46
CA LYS A 306 -24.90 -10.21 2.69
C LYS A 306 -24.29 -8.89 2.19
N GLY A 307 -23.41 -8.28 2.97
CA GLY A 307 -22.71 -7.04 2.61
C GLY A 307 -21.59 -7.21 1.60
N GLN A 308 -21.08 -8.44 1.42
CA GLN A 308 -19.99 -8.80 0.48
C GLN A 308 -18.73 -7.93 0.64
N CYS A 309 -18.55 -7.27 1.80
CA CYS A 309 -17.44 -6.34 2.03
C CYS A 309 -16.08 -7.06 2.02
N VAL A 310 -16.07 -8.31 2.53
CA VAL A 310 -14.88 -9.16 2.59
C VAL A 310 -14.30 -9.48 1.20
N THR A 311 -15.04 -9.30 0.12
CA THR A 311 -14.55 -9.55 -1.25
C THR A 311 -13.35 -8.66 -1.59
N CYS A 312 -13.38 -7.37 -1.18
CA CYS A 312 -12.30 -6.41 -1.38
C CYS A 312 -11.57 -6.10 -0.06
N HIS A 313 -12.30 -6.14 1.06
CA HIS A 313 -11.75 -5.83 2.39
C HIS A 313 -11.43 -7.11 3.16
N ASN A 314 -10.44 -7.87 2.70
CA ASN A 314 -9.96 -9.12 3.28
C ASN A 314 -8.52 -9.01 3.80
N GLY A 315 -8.02 -10.11 4.36
CA GLY A 315 -6.67 -10.17 4.92
C GLY A 315 -6.45 -9.29 6.15
N PRO A 316 -5.24 -9.27 6.71
CA PRO A 316 -4.95 -8.61 8.00
C PRO A 316 -5.16 -7.10 7.99
N LEU A 317 -4.99 -6.44 6.85
CA LEU A 317 -5.24 -5.00 6.69
C LEU A 317 -6.66 -4.70 6.22
N LEU A 318 -7.51 -5.71 6.01
CA LEU A 318 -8.87 -5.52 5.48
C LEU A 318 -8.83 -4.73 4.16
N SER A 319 -7.96 -5.15 3.25
CA SER A 319 -7.73 -4.59 1.93
C SER A 319 -7.08 -5.65 1.03
N ASP A 320 -7.58 -5.82 -0.18
CA ASP A 320 -6.95 -6.62 -1.23
C ASP A 320 -5.86 -5.84 -1.99
N HIS A 321 -5.68 -4.55 -1.65
CA HIS A 321 -4.77 -3.61 -2.31
C HIS A 321 -5.02 -3.41 -3.81
N ALA A 322 -6.09 -3.99 -4.36
CA ALA A 322 -6.50 -3.83 -5.75
C ALA A 322 -7.21 -2.48 -6.00
N PHE A 323 -7.56 -2.24 -7.26
CA PHE A 323 -8.18 -1.00 -7.69
C PHE A 323 -9.60 -1.28 -8.18
N HIS A 324 -10.57 -0.57 -7.61
CA HIS A 324 -12.00 -0.75 -7.87
C HIS A 324 -12.69 0.58 -8.16
N ASN A 325 -13.53 0.59 -9.17
CA ASN A 325 -14.48 1.69 -9.37
C ASN A 325 -15.80 1.34 -8.66
N THR A 326 -16.05 1.97 -7.54
CA THR A 326 -17.24 1.76 -6.72
C THR A 326 -18.30 2.84 -6.90
N GLY A 327 -18.25 3.60 -8.00
CA GLY A 327 -19.24 4.61 -8.33
C GLY A 327 -19.30 5.78 -7.34
N VAL A 328 -18.19 6.11 -6.66
CA VAL A 328 -18.13 7.28 -5.77
C VAL A 328 -18.36 8.55 -6.58
N PRO A 329 -19.30 9.42 -6.18
CA PRO A 329 -19.61 10.62 -6.95
C PRO A 329 -18.40 11.57 -6.99
N PRO A 330 -18.07 12.16 -8.16
CA PRO A 330 -16.99 13.13 -8.24
C PRO A 330 -17.37 14.44 -7.53
N LEU A 331 -16.37 15.18 -7.06
CA LEU A 331 -16.60 16.52 -6.51
C LEU A 331 -17.05 17.50 -7.61
N ASP A 332 -16.46 17.41 -8.79
CA ASP A 332 -16.90 18.13 -9.99
C ASP A 332 -17.42 17.12 -11.03
N PRO A 333 -18.73 17.11 -11.31
CA PRO A 333 -19.31 16.23 -12.33
C PRO A 333 -18.76 16.46 -13.75
N LYS A 334 -18.19 17.63 -14.03
CA LYS A 334 -17.61 17.96 -15.34
C LYS A 334 -16.15 17.49 -15.50
N ALA A 335 -15.50 17.19 -14.39
CA ALA A 335 -14.12 16.77 -14.35
C ALA A 335 -13.93 15.55 -13.39
N PRO A 336 -14.55 14.41 -13.69
CA PRO A 336 -14.42 13.23 -12.86
C PRO A 336 -12.95 12.74 -12.84
N ASP A 337 -12.50 12.27 -11.68
CA ASP A 337 -11.14 11.82 -11.49
C ASP A 337 -10.90 10.47 -12.21
N PRO A 338 -9.92 10.36 -13.13
CA PRO A 338 -9.67 9.13 -13.87
C PRO A 338 -9.07 8.01 -13.02
N GLY A 339 -8.64 8.28 -11.79
CA GLY A 339 -8.11 7.28 -10.85
C GLY A 339 -6.91 6.51 -11.39
N ARG A 340 -6.98 5.17 -11.33
CA ARG A 340 -5.89 4.27 -11.73
C ARG A 340 -5.46 4.43 -13.18
N ALA A 341 -6.35 4.78 -14.09
CA ALA A 341 -6.01 4.98 -15.50
C ALA A 341 -4.92 6.06 -15.70
N ASP A 342 -5.01 7.19 -14.98
CA ASP A 342 -3.93 8.19 -14.94
C ASP A 342 -2.74 7.72 -14.10
N GLY A 343 -3.03 7.08 -12.96
CA GLY A 343 -2.01 6.60 -12.03
C GLY A 343 -1.01 5.64 -12.67
N VAL A 344 -1.47 4.68 -13.48
CA VAL A 344 -0.60 3.71 -14.13
C VAL A 344 0.30 4.35 -15.19
N GLN A 345 -0.22 5.33 -15.93
CA GLN A 345 0.59 6.07 -16.90
C GLN A 345 1.72 6.86 -16.24
N ARG A 346 1.45 7.44 -15.06
CA ARG A 346 2.45 8.15 -14.27
C ARG A 346 3.48 7.21 -13.68
N LEU A 347 3.04 6.06 -13.15
CA LEU A 347 3.90 5.01 -12.60
C LEU A 347 4.93 4.50 -13.61
N LEU A 348 4.48 4.19 -14.83
CA LEU A 348 5.35 3.63 -15.87
C LEU A 348 6.38 4.64 -16.42
N ARG A 349 6.12 5.95 -16.28
CA ARG A 349 7.05 7.03 -16.69
C ARG A 349 7.96 7.50 -15.57
N ASP A 350 7.77 7.00 -14.36
CA ASP A 350 8.53 7.47 -13.20
C ASP A 350 9.96 6.93 -13.22
N GLU A 351 10.95 7.84 -13.23
CA GLU A 351 12.36 7.46 -13.15
C GLU A 351 12.79 6.85 -11.80
N PHE A 352 11.93 6.97 -10.78
CA PHE A 352 12.13 6.44 -9.43
C PHE A 352 11.28 5.20 -9.13
N ASN A 353 10.72 4.52 -10.13
CA ASN A 353 10.05 3.25 -9.92
C ASN A 353 11.07 2.10 -9.73
N CYS A 354 10.58 0.90 -9.40
CA CYS A 354 11.42 -0.28 -9.14
C CYS A 354 12.36 -0.63 -10.31
N LEU A 355 11.95 -0.39 -11.56
CA LEU A 355 12.77 -0.61 -12.76
C LEU A 355 13.69 0.58 -13.08
N GLY A 356 13.57 1.69 -12.35
CA GLY A 356 14.35 2.91 -12.55
C GLY A 356 15.80 2.77 -12.09
N ARG A 357 16.68 3.61 -12.63
CA ARG A 357 18.14 3.54 -12.38
C ARG A 357 18.56 3.83 -10.93
N TYR A 358 17.66 4.35 -10.09
CA TYR A 358 17.92 4.66 -8.68
C TYR A 358 17.39 3.59 -7.72
N SER A 359 16.75 2.55 -8.26
CA SER A 359 16.33 1.35 -7.54
C SER A 359 17.55 0.48 -7.18
N ASP A 360 17.51 -0.19 -6.04
CA ASP A 360 18.49 -1.20 -5.65
C ASP A 360 18.10 -2.61 -6.13
N ALA A 361 16.87 -2.77 -6.66
CA ALA A 361 16.37 -4.05 -7.15
C ALA A 361 16.99 -4.44 -8.49
N ARG A 362 17.09 -5.75 -8.70
CA ARG A 362 17.27 -6.30 -10.04
C ARG A 362 15.92 -6.34 -10.76
N PRO A 363 15.87 -6.22 -12.10
CA PRO A 363 14.61 -6.20 -12.84
C PRO A 363 13.65 -7.36 -12.51
N GLU A 364 14.18 -8.56 -12.24
CA GLU A 364 13.39 -9.76 -11.91
C GLU A 364 12.65 -9.64 -10.57
N GLN A 365 13.06 -8.72 -9.71
CA GLN A 365 12.44 -8.44 -8.41
C GLN A 365 11.31 -7.41 -8.50
N CYS A 366 11.12 -6.78 -9.68
CA CYS A 366 10.09 -5.77 -9.93
C CYS A 366 8.83 -6.37 -10.60
N GLY A 367 8.41 -7.57 -10.17
CA GLY A 367 7.31 -8.32 -10.80
C GLY A 367 6.01 -7.55 -10.90
N GLU A 368 5.65 -6.78 -9.88
CA GLU A 368 4.43 -5.97 -9.87
C GLU A 368 4.37 -4.98 -11.06
N LEU A 369 5.50 -4.35 -11.40
CA LEU A 369 5.57 -3.43 -12.54
C LEU A 369 5.55 -4.15 -13.89
N GLN A 370 6.13 -5.34 -13.98
CA GLN A 370 6.18 -6.10 -15.24
C GLN A 370 4.80 -6.55 -15.71
N PHE A 371 3.87 -6.75 -14.79
CA PHE A 371 2.50 -7.21 -15.07
C PHE A 371 1.44 -6.10 -15.04
N VAL A 372 1.86 -4.84 -14.85
CA VAL A 372 0.92 -3.71 -14.89
C VAL A 372 0.42 -3.49 -16.32
N SER A 373 -0.89 -3.62 -16.52
CA SER A 373 -1.55 -3.22 -17.76
C SER A 373 -1.91 -1.74 -17.72
N SER A 374 -1.63 -1.01 -18.80
CA SER A 374 -2.02 0.40 -18.95
C SER A 374 -3.32 0.61 -19.73
N ASP A 375 -3.79 -0.44 -20.42
CA ASP A 375 -4.86 -0.33 -21.44
C ASP A 375 -6.17 -0.99 -20.99
N ASP A 376 -6.25 -1.45 -19.73
CA ASP A 376 -7.47 -2.04 -19.20
C ASP A 376 -8.53 -0.95 -18.91
N PRO A 377 -9.69 -0.99 -19.60
CA PRO A 377 -10.76 -0.03 -19.37
C PRO A 377 -11.34 -0.08 -17.94
N ALA A 378 -11.13 -1.15 -17.19
CA ALA A 378 -11.52 -1.27 -15.79
C ALA A 378 -10.76 -0.31 -14.87
N LEU A 379 -9.61 0.22 -15.30
CA LEU A 379 -8.82 1.17 -14.53
C LEU A 379 -9.44 2.57 -14.45
N LEU A 380 -10.38 2.88 -15.36
CA LEU A 380 -10.96 4.21 -15.45
C LEU A 380 -11.91 4.49 -14.27
N GLY A 381 -11.56 5.49 -13.45
CA GLY A 381 -12.30 5.85 -12.24
C GLY A 381 -12.11 4.85 -11.09
N ALA A 382 -11.15 3.93 -11.20
CA ALA A 382 -10.83 2.98 -10.14
C ALA A 382 -9.82 3.58 -9.15
N PHE A 383 -10.01 3.26 -7.87
CA PHE A 383 -9.16 3.68 -6.76
C PHE A 383 -8.76 2.48 -5.91
N ARG A 384 -7.59 2.56 -5.29
CA ARG A 384 -7.08 1.50 -4.43
C ARG A 384 -8.00 1.27 -3.22
N THR A 385 -8.26 0.01 -2.89
CA THR A 385 -8.95 -0.37 -1.67
C THR A 385 -8.15 0.08 -0.45
N PRO A 386 -8.67 1.03 0.37
CA PRO A 386 -7.97 1.44 1.57
C PRO A 386 -8.11 0.37 2.67
N SER A 387 -7.14 0.30 3.58
CA SER A 387 -7.30 -0.49 4.80
C SER A 387 -8.47 0.01 5.62
N LEU A 388 -9.28 -0.91 6.19
CA LEU A 388 -10.33 -0.55 7.14
C LEU A 388 -9.85 -0.48 8.59
N ARG A 389 -8.58 -0.81 8.87
CA ARG A 389 -7.99 -0.60 10.21
C ARG A 389 -8.08 0.87 10.58
N ASN A 390 -8.56 1.18 11.77
CA ASN A 390 -8.76 2.53 12.29
C ASN A 390 -9.64 3.43 11.39
N ALA A 391 -10.52 2.83 10.55
CA ALA A 391 -11.35 3.62 9.64
C ALA A 391 -12.25 4.62 10.39
N ALA A 392 -12.76 4.25 11.58
CA ALA A 392 -13.62 5.12 12.37
C ALA A 392 -12.94 6.44 12.80
N GLU A 393 -11.61 6.43 12.94
CA GLU A 393 -10.80 7.59 13.33
C GLU A 393 -10.45 8.52 12.15
N ARG A 394 -10.93 8.20 10.94
CA ARG A 394 -10.44 8.81 9.70
C ARG A 394 -11.55 9.42 8.85
N ALA A 395 -12.59 10.01 9.46
CA ALA A 395 -13.54 10.83 8.72
C ALA A 395 -12.84 12.09 8.14
N PRO A 396 -13.36 12.64 7.02
CA PRO A 396 -14.36 12.13 6.10
C PRO A 396 -13.82 11.02 5.18
N TYR A 397 -14.68 10.34 4.43
CA TYR A 397 -14.37 9.10 3.74
C TYR A 397 -14.32 9.26 2.21
N MET A 398 -13.81 8.22 1.53
CA MET A 398 -13.49 8.10 0.12
C MET A 398 -12.27 8.94 -0.29
N HIS A 399 -11.92 8.87 -1.58
CA HIS A 399 -10.68 9.45 -2.11
C HIS A 399 -10.62 10.99 -2.07
N ALA A 400 -11.77 11.66 -1.92
CA ALA A 400 -11.87 13.11 -1.82
C ALA A 400 -12.85 13.56 -0.72
N GLY A 401 -13.06 12.74 0.33
CA GLY A 401 -13.86 13.11 1.49
C GLY A 401 -15.36 13.24 1.22
N GLN A 402 -15.90 12.50 0.23
CA GLN A 402 -17.27 12.64 -0.24
C GLN A 402 -18.34 12.27 0.81
N PHE A 403 -17.99 11.47 1.81
CA PHE A 403 -18.92 11.05 2.87
C PHE A 403 -18.38 11.39 4.26
N ALA A 404 -19.26 11.90 5.12
CA ALA A 404 -18.89 12.33 6.45
C ALA A 404 -18.92 11.20 7.49
N THR A 405 -19.73 10.14 7.29
CA THR A 405 -19.93 9.07 8.28
C THR A 405 -19.78 7.68 7.66
N LEU A 406 -19.47 6.68 8.51
CA LEU A 406 -19.40 5.28 8.09
C LEU A 406 -20.74 4.77 7.57
N GLU A 407 -21.86 5.21 8.15
CA GLU A 407 -23.20 4.85 7.68
C GLU A 407 -23.44 5.33 6.24
N GLN A 408 -23.01 6.56 5.91
CA GLN A 408 -23.10 7.07 4.53
C GLN A 408 -22.26 6.23 3.56
N VAL A 409 -21.08 5.79 3.98
CA VAL A 409 -20.23 4.87 3.21
C VAL A 409 -20.96 3.54 2.97
N VAL A 410 -21.47 2.89 4.02
CA VAL A 410 -22.17 1.61 3.92
C VAL A 410 -23.44 1.74 3.07
N GLN A 411 -24.20 2.83 3.23
CA GLN A 411 -25.37 3.15 2.40
C GLN A 411 -25.01 3.30 0.92
N HIS A 412 -23.86 3.93 0.60
CA HIS A 412 -23.39 4.06 -0.77
C HIS A 412 -23.21 2.68 -1.42
N TYR A 413 -22.55 1.73 -0.76
CA TYR A 413 -22.39 0.37 -1.25
C TYR A 413 -23.74 -0.35 -1.41
N ALA A 414 -24.67 -0.16 -0.46
CA ALA A 414 -25.99 -0.76 -0.50
C ALA A 414 -26.89 -0.24 -1.65
N ARG A 415 -26.61 0.99 -2.14
CA ARG A 415 -27.33 1.60 -3.29
C ARG A 415 -26.81 1.10 -4.63
N SER A 416 -25.63 0.48 -4.67
CA SER A 416 -24.99 -0.04 -5.89
C SER A 416 -24.98 1.00 -7.04
N PRO A 417 -24.34 2.16 -6.85
CA PRO A 417 -24.46 3.30 -7.77
C PRO A 417 -23.73 3.04 -9.10
N GLU A 418 -24.22 3.69 -10.15
CA GLU A 418 -23.49 3.84 -11.41
C GLU A 418 -22.27 4.76 -11.21
N ALA A 419 -21.23 4.58 -12.05
CA ALA A 419 -20.06 5.44 -12.04
C ALA A 419 -20.25 6.65 -12.96
N ALA A 420 -19.71 7.79 -12.56
CA ALA A 420 -19.67 8.99 -13.39
C ALA A 420 -18.67 8.85 -14.57
N ILE A 421 -17.66 8.00 -14.43
CA ILE A 421 -16.66 7.67 -15.44
C ILE A 421 -16.27 6.20 -15.31
N GLY A 422 -16.02 5.51 -16.40
CA GLY A 422 -15.73 4.08 -16.39
C GLY A 422 -16.97 3.24 -16.04
N HIS A 423 -16.76 2.14 -15.36
CA HIS A 423 -17.82 1.21 -14.97
C HIS A 423 -17.76 0.92 -13.47
N SER A 424 -18.89 1.17 -12.78
CA SER A 424 -18.99 0.81 -11.36
C SER A 424 -19.12 -0.70 -11.18
N GLU A 425 -18.25 -1.26 -10.36
CA GLU A 425 -18.33 -2.67 -9.99
C GLU A 425 -19.53 -2.98 -9.09
N LEU A 426 -20.15 -1.99 -8.50
CA LEU A 426 -21.36 -2.12 -7.68
C LEU A 426 -22.63 -2.05 -8.51
N ALA A 427 -22.59 -1.46 -9.71
CA ALA A 427 -23.76 -1.29 -10.55
C ALA A 427 -24.36 -2.62 -11.02
N GLN A 428 -25.69 -2.68 -11.09
CA GLN A 428 -26.44 -3.92 -11.41
C GLN A 428 -26.52 -4.21 -12.91
N ARG A 429 -26.08 -3.28 -13.78
CA ARG A 429 -26.23 -3.37 -15.24
C ARG A 429 -24.92 -3.80 -15.90
N GLY A 430 -24.99 -4.93 -16.63
CA GLY A 430 -23.92 -5.42 -17.49
C GLY A 430 -23.71 -6.93 -17.43
N GLU A 431 -23.43 -7.56 -18.57
CA GLU A 431 -23.28 -9.01 -18.77
C GLU A 431 -22.12 -9.65 -17.99
N ARG A 432 -21.23 -8.87 -17.39
CA ARG A 432 -20.03 -9.39 -16.72
C ARG A 432 -20.21 -9.78 -15.26
N ARG A 433 -21.44 -9.74 -14.73
CA ARG A 433 -21.72 -10.10 -13.33
C ARG A 433 -22.65 -11.28 -13.14
N ALA A 434 -22.51 -12.30 -13.94
CA ALA A 434 -23.11 -13.59 -13.60
C ALA A 434 -22.54 -14.09 -12.26
N GLY A 435 -23.31 -13.96 -11.17
CA GLY A 435 -22.99 -14.50 -9.85
C GLY A 435 -22.87 -13.51 -8.68
N ARG A 436 -22.70 -12.21 -8.88
CA ARG A 436 -22.74 -11.23 -7.76
C ARG A 436 -24.17 -10.76 -7.50
N GLN A 437 -24.67 -11.01 -6.30
CA GLN A 437 -25.94 -10.45 -5.85
C GLN A 437 -25.77 -8.98 -5.47
N SER A 438 -26.78 -8.15 -5.74
CA SER A 438 -26.78 -6.76 -5.29
C SER A 438 -26.75 -6.69 -3.75
N ILE A 439 -25.91 -5.81 -3.22
CA ILE A 439 -25.85 -5.53 -1.79
C ILE A 439 -27.17 -4.84 -1.40
N ARG A 440 -27.96 -5.46 -0.53
CA ARG A 440 -29.21 -4.89 -0.04
C ARG A 440 -29.22 -4.95 1.48
N LEU A 441 -28.93 -3.83 2.12
CA LEU A 441 -28.94 -3.69 3.57
C LEU A 441 -30.10 -2.79 4.00
N SER A 442 -30.82 -3.20 5.05
CA SER A 442 -31.78 -2.33 5.75
C SER A 442 -31.04 -1.24 6.54
N ALA A 443 -31.75 -0.23 7.03
CA ALA A 443 -31.17 0.84 7.82
C ALA A 443 -30.51 0.30 9.12
N SER A 444 -31.10 -0.69 9.76
CA SER A 444 -30.52 -1.33 10.96
C SER A 444 -29.27 -2.14 10.62
N GLU A 445 -29.25 -2.86 9.49
CA GLU A 445 -28.07 -3.59 9.03
C GLU A 445 -26.90 -2.66 8.66
N VAL A 446 -27.20 -1.48 8.09
CA VAL A 446 -26.20 -0.42 7.87
C VAL A 446 -25.55 0.02 9.18
N GLN A 447 -26.36 0.22 10.23
CA GLN A 447 -25.86 0.57 11.56
C GLN A 447 -25.02 -0.56 12.19
N ASP A 448 -25.44 -1.82 12.00
CA ASP A 448 -24.69 -2.97 12.51
C ASP A 448 -23.31 -3.08 11.83
N VAL A 449 -23.23 -2.90 10.50
CA VAL A 449 -21.94 -2.88 9.77
C VAL A 449 -21.09 -1.71 10.22
N ALA A 450 -21.65 -0.50 10.35
CA ALA A 450 -20.91 0.67 10.82
C ALA A 450 -20.35 0.45 12.23
N ALA A 451 -21.13 -0.17 13.13
CA ALA A 451 -20.65 -0.52 14.47
C ALA A 451 -19.47 -1.51 14.42
N PHE A 452 -19.52 -2.51 13.55
CA PHE A 452 -18.38 -3.41 13.34
C PHE A 452 -17.13 -2.67 12.84
N LEU A 453 -17.26 -1.72 11.91
CA LEU A 453 -16.13 -0.93 11.43
C LEU A 453 -15.45 -0.10 12.54
N VAL A 454 -16.21 0.35 13.56
CA VAL A 454 -15.65 1.02 14.75
C VAL A 454 -14.78 0.06 15.57
N ALA A 455 -15.15 -1.23 15.66
CA ALA A 455 -14.39 -2.23 16.39
C ALA A 455 -13.03 -2.58 15.77
N LEU A 456 -12.76 -2.10 14.55
CA LEU A 456 -11.47 -2.27 13.85
C LEU A 456 -10.41 -1.23 14.26
N SER A 457 -10.75 -0.30 15.17
CA SER A 457 -9.82 0.70 15.70
C SER A 457 -8.93 0.11 16.78
N GLY A 458 -7.64 0.36 16.69
CA GLY A 458 -6.61 -0.01 17.64
C GLY A 458 -5.56 1.10 17.80
N PRO A 459 -4.61 0.95 18.72
CA PRO A 459 -3.55 1.94 18.92
C PRO A 459 -2.63 2.02 17.71
N VAL A 460 -2.01 3.18 17.52
CA VAL A 460 -0.93 3.35 16.54
C VAL A 460 0.36 2.78 17.13
N ARG A 461 1.07 1.96 16.37
CA ARG A 461 2.44 1.53 16.67
C ARG A 461 3.41 2.37 15.85
N GLN A 462 4.32 3.02 16.51
CA GLN A 462 5.40 3.81 15.90
C GLN A 462 6.70 3.56 16.63
N PRO A 463 7.87 3.75 16.00
CA PRO A 463 9.16 3.65 16.68
C PRO A 463 9.23 4.70 17.80
N ARG A 464 9.82 4.30 18.93
CA ARG A 464 10.08 5.17 20.08
C ARG A 464 11.22 6.15 19.83
#